data_630fc82e542ea8e818ca80c16f164c19
#
_entry.id   630fc82e542ea8e818ca80c16f164c19
#
_cell.length_a   1.000
_cell.length_b   1.000
_cell.length_c   1.000
_cell.angle_alpha   90.00
_cell.angle_beta   90.00
_cell.angle_gamma   90.00
#
_symmetry.space_group_name_H-M   'P 1'
#
loop_
_entity.id
_entity.type
_entity.pdbx_description
1 polymer ?
#
loop_
_entity_poly.entity_id
_entity_poly.type
_entity_poly.pdbx_seq_one_letter_code
_entity_poly.pdbx_strand_id
1 'polypeptide(L)'
;MFPVVEVNATYYRIPPARSFETMAKKSPRDFLFVVKAHQEMTHAQSRETALYRTFLDAVDPLRAAGKFDGVLLQFPFGFRNEPRHRAHLAFLREALPDMRLWAEFRHESWNQEPVYDYLKRLSLGFCAVDEPALPGLMPPVAAATTATGYVRFHGRNQATWWQGGHERYDWDYSAEELSEWLDRIRKLAAETNRTYVFFNNCYMGRAVKSARILQRLLGLQTDLSLF
;
A
#
# COMPACT_ATOMS: atom_id res chain seq x y z
N MET A 1 3.57 -8.88 17.98
CA MET A 1 2.90 -9.34 16.72
C MET A 1 2.45 -8.11 15.97
N PHE A 2 2.45 -8.09 14.62
CA PHE A 2 1.90 -6.98 13.85
C PHE A 2 0.38 -7.12 13.78
N PRO A 3 -0.40 -6.02 13.90
CA PRO A 3 -1.87 -6.08 13.94
C PRO A 3 -2.52 -6.07 12.54
N VAL A 4 -1.73 -5.96 11.48
CA VAL A 4 -2.19 -5.82 10.10
C VAL A 4 -1.25 -6.49 9.12
N VAL A 5 -1.80 -6.95 8.01
CA VAL A 5 -1.03 -7.47 6.86
C VAL A 5 -1.57 -6.91 5.54
N GLU A 6 -0.67 -6.70 4.59
CA GLU A 6 -0.99 -6.41 3.21
C GLU A 6 -0.92 -7.70 2.38
N VAL A 7 -2.03 -8.09 1.77
CA VAL A 7 -2.12 -9.29 0.92
C VAL A 7 -1.78 -8.92 -0.51
N ASN A 8 -0.59 -9.32 -0.96
CA ASN A 8 -0.08 -8.99 -2.30
C ASN A 8 -0.35 -10.09 -3.35
N ALA A 9 -0.68 -11.32 -2.94
CA ALA A 9 -0.92 -12.44 -3.85
C ALA A 9 -2.09 -12.19 -4.83
N THR A 10 -3.06 -11.38 -4.44
CA THR A 10 -4.20 -10.95 -5.25
C THR A 10 -3.83 -10.19 -6.51
N TYR A 11 -2.66 -9.56 -6.54
CA TYR A 11 -2.12 -8.89 -7.72
C TYR A 11 -1.96 -9.86 -8.90
N TYR A 12 -1.50 -11.06 -8.65
CA TYR A 12 -1.26 -12.09 -9.68
C TYR A 12 -2.50 -12.93 -9.98
N ARG A 13 -3.30 -13.21 -8.96
CA ARG A 13 -4.50 -14.05 -9.07
C ARG A 13 -5.46 -13.70 -7.93
N ILE A 14 -6.72 -13.44 -8.25
CA ILE A 14 -7.78 -13.31 -7.26
C ILE A 14 -8.05 -14.70 -6.66
N PRO A 15 -7.81 -14.91 -5.36
CA PRO A 15 -8.04 -16.20 -4.73
C PRO A 15 -9.55 -16.41 -4.52
N PRO A 16 -10.03 -17.66 -4.39
CA PRO A 16 -11.41 -17.91 -4.05
C PRO A 16 -11.76 -17.39 -2.64
N ALA A 17 -13.00 -16.97 -2.42
CA ALA A 17 -13.49 -16.40 -1.15
C ALA A 17 -13.13 -17.25 0.08
N ARG A 18 -13.16 -18.58 -0.02
CA ARG A 18 -12.77 -19.53 1.05
C ARG A 18 -11.34 -19.30 1.58
N SER A 19 -10.45 -18.77 0.75
CA SER A 19 -9.07 -18.46 1.19
C SER A 19 -9.08 -17.31 2.18
N PHE A 20 -9.82 -16.24 1.90
CA PHE A 20 -9.99 -15.12 2.80
C PHE A 20 -10.81 -15.48 4.04
N GLU A 21 -11.83 -16.34 3.90
CA GLU A 21 -12.54 -16.89 5.05
C GLU A 21 -11.59 -17.63 6.01
N THR A 22 -10.68 -18.46 5.46
CA THR A 22 -9.66 -19.16 6.25
C THR A 22 -8.70 -18.17 6.94
N MET A 23 -8.25 -17.13 6.24
CA MET A 23 -7.42 -16.08 6.83
C MET A 23 -8.14 -15.35 7.97
N ALA A 24 -9.42 -15.00 7.77
CA ALA A 24 -10.23 -14.35 8.80
C ALA A 24 -10.38 -15.22 10.06
N LYS A 25 -10.63 -16.51 9.89
CA LYS A 25 -10.79 -17.47 11.00
C LYS A 25 -9.49 -17.70 11.78
N LYS A 26 -8.33 -17.73 11.08
CA LYS A 26 -7.02 -18.01 11.69
C LYS A 26 -6.34 -16.79 12.29
N SER A 27 -6.83 -15.58 12.02
CA SER A 27 -6.24 -14.35 12.54
C SER A 27 -6.89 -13.93 13.87
N PRO A 28 -6.19 -13.18 14.75
CA PRO A 28 -6.76 -12.58 15.95
C PRO A 28 -7.99 -11.71 15.64
N ARG A 29 -8.84 -11.47 16.66
CA ARG A 29 -10.11 -10.72 16.49
C ARG A 29 -9.92 -9.36 15.82
N ASP A 30 -8.92 -8.60 16.29
CA ASP A 30 -8.69 -7.22 15.86
C ASP A 30 -7.65 -7.10 14.72
N PHE A 31 -7.32 -8.23 14.08
CA PHE A 31 -6.34 -8.27 12.99
C PHE A 31 -6.95 -7.76 11.69
N LEU A 32 -6.24 -6.88 10.99
CA LEU A 32 -6.72 -6.24 9.78
C LEU A 32 -5.98 -6.73 8.51
N PHE A 33 -6.70 -6.72 7.42
CA PHE A 33 -6.19 -7.05 6.10
C PHE A 33 -6.39 -5.87 5.15
N VAL A 34 -5.31 -5.42 4.54
CA VAL A 34 -5.34 -4.59 3.34
C VAL A 34 -5.06 -5.51 2.16
N VAL A 35 -5.82 -5.37 1.08
CA VAL A 35 -5.69 -6.25 -0.09
C VAL A 35 -5.22 -5.45 -1.29
N LYS A 36 -4.14 -5.88 -1.93
CA LYS A 36 -3.66 -5.24 -3.16
C LYS A 36 -4.59 -5.61 -4.33
N ALA A 37 -4.96 -4.64 -5.14
CA ALA A 37 -5.78 -4.85 -6.34
C ALA A 37 -5.09 -5.77 -7.36
N HIS A 38 -5.88 -6.48 -8.16
CA HIS A 38 -5.39 -7.31 -9.25
C HIS A 38 -4.73 -6.47 -10.34
N GLN A 39 -3.69 -7.00 -11.01
CA GLN A 39 -2.94 -6.28 -12.04
C GLN A 39 -3.81 -5.77 -13.20
N GLU A 40 -4.86 -6.48 -13.57
CA GLU A 40 -5.77 -6.01 -14.61
C GLU A 40 -6.52 -4.74 -14.22
N MET A 41 -6.76 -4.50 -12.93
CA MET A 41 -7.42 -3.28 -12.44
C MET A 41 -6.49 -2.06 -12.50
N THR A 42 -5.18 -2.24 -12.31
CA THR A 42 -4.23 -1.13 -12.15
C THR A 42 -3.22 -1.01 -13.30
N HIS A 43 -2.71 -2.12 -13.83
CA HIS A 43 -1.71 -2.13 -14.88
C HIS A 43 -2.35 -2.18 -16.27
N ALA A 44 -3.27 -3.11 -16.51
CA ALA A 44 -4.02 -3.21 -17.75
C ALA A 44 -5.19 -2.21 -17.82
N GLN A 45 -5.58 -1.61 -16.69
CA GLN A 45 -6.66 -0.61 -16.60
C GLN A 45 -8.00 -1.14 -17.17
N SER A 46 -8.27 -2.43 -16.96
CA SER A 46 -9.52 -3.06 -17.39
C SER A 46 -10.74 -2.41 -16.74
N ARG A 47 -11.81 -2.28 -17.49
CA ARG A 47 -13.12 -1.80 -17.01
C ARG A 47 -14.18 -2.89 -17.03
N GLU A 48 -13.78 -4.16 -17.17
CA GLU A 48 -14.70 -5.28 -17.20
C GLU A 48 -15.36 -5.50 -15.85
N THR A 49 -16.67 -5.33 -15.78
CA THR A 49 -17.47 -5.46 -14.55
C THR A 49 -17.28 -6.82 -13.86
N ALA A 50 -17.11 -7.89 -14.65
CA ALA A 50 -16.91 -9.24 -14.10
C ALA A 50 -15.63 -9.34 -13.23
N LEU A 51 -14.55 -8.65 -13.61
CA LEU A 51 -13.32 -8.59 -12.83
C LEU A 51 -13.55 -7.99 -11.44
N TYR A 52 -14.24 -6.85 -11.39
CA TYR A 52 -14.52 -6.14 -10.13
C TYR A 52 -15.46 -6.94 -9.25
N ARG A 53 -16.51 -7.56 -9.83
CA ARG A 53 -17.42 -8.45 -9.09
C ARG A 53 -16.65 -9.61 -8.48
N THR A 54 -15.81 -10.31 -9.25
CA THR A 54 -14.98 -11.41 -8.77
C THR A 54 -14.06 -10.97 -7.61
N PHE A 55 -13.48 -9.77 -7.70
CA PHE A 55 -12.64 -9.23 -6.64
C PHE A 55 -13.46 -8.92 -5.37
N LEU A 56 -14.61 -8.30 -5.52
CA LEU A 56 -15.52 -7.97 -4.41
C LEU A 56 -16.01 -9.23 -3.69
N ASP A 57 -16.45 -10.24 -4.45
CA ASP A 57 -16.90 -11.53 -3.90
C ASP A 57 -15.76 -12.25 -3.15
N ALA A 58 -14.53 -12.15 -3.67
CA ALA A 58 -13.38 -12.76 -3.03
C ALA A 58 -13.09 -12.16 -1.65
N VAL A 59 -13.14 -10.81 -1.50
CA VAL A 59 -12.80 -10.12 -0.24
C VAL A 59 -13.97 -10.04 0.75
N ASP A 60 -15.19 -10.41 0.34
CA ASP A 60 -16.38 -10.32 1.17
C ASP A 60 -16.28 -11.06 2.52
N PRO A 61 -15.67 -12.26 2.63
CA PRO A 61 -15.47 -12.91 3.94
C PRO A 61 -14.66 -12.08 4.94
N LEU A 62 -13.68 -11.29 4.47
CA LEU A 62 -12.93 -10.36 5.34
C LEU A 62 -13.81 -9.19 5.78
N ARG A 63 -14.68 -8.69 4.88
CA ARG A 63 -15.63 -7.61 5.19
C ARG A 63 -16.66 -8.10 6.22
N ALA A 64 -17.25 -9.25 5.99
CA ALA A 64 -18.21 -9.86 6.91
C ALA A 64 -17.62 -10.14 8.30
N ALA A 65 -16.34 -10.46 8.38
CA ALA A 65 -15.62 -10.66 9.64
C ALA A 65 -15.17 -9.34 10.31
N GLY A 66 -15.40 -8.17 9.70
CA GLY A 66 -14.91 -6.86 10.20
C GLY A 66 -13.40 -6.70 10.15
N LYS A 67 -12.71 -7.48 9.31
CA LYS A 67 -11.24 -7.53 9.21
C LYS A 67 -10.67 -6.93 7.93
N PHE A 68 -11.52 -6.54 6.99
CA PHE A 68 -11.12 -5.87 5.77
C PHE A 68 -11.00 -4.36 6.00
N ASP A 69 -9.81 -3.80 5.72
CA ASP A 69 -9.63 -2.35 5.94
C ASP A 69 -9.57 -1.55 4.64
N GLY A 70 -9.27 -2.17 3.50
CA GLY A 70 -9.32 -1.50 2.20
C GLY A 70 -8.43 -2.11 1.13
N VAL A 71 -8.30 -1.41 0.02
CA VAL A 71 -7.59 -1.87 -1.19
C VAL A 71 -6.43 -0.94 -1.53
N LEU A 72 -5.26 -1.52 -1.74
CA LEU A 72 -4.12 -0.82 -2.33
C LEU A 72 -4.18 -0.90 -3.85
N LEU A 73 -4.30 0.23 -4.51
CA LEU A 73 -4.24 0.42 -5.96
C LEU A 73 -2.81 0.83 -6.34
N GLN A 74 -1.92 -0.12 -6.60
CA GLN A 74 -0.56 0.19 -7.02
C GLN A 74 -0.46 0.24 -8.54
N PHE A 75 -0.01 1.38 -9.07
CA PHE A 75 0.14 1.63 -10.50
C PHE A 75 1.59 1.47 -10.97
N PRO A 76 1.80 1.10 -12.25
CA PRO A 76 3.15 0.99 -12.82
C PRO A 76 3.76 2.38 -13.09
N PHE A 77 5.08 2.42 -13.32
CA PHE A 77 5.82 3.65 -13.65
C PHE A 77 5.24 4.40 -14.87
N GLY A 78 4.74 3.67 -15.87
CA GLY A 78 4.09 4.26 -17.05
C GLY A 78 2.73 4.93 -16.78
N PHE A 79 2.15 4.77 -15.59
CA PHE A 79 0.92 5.43 -15.18
C PHE A 79 1.23 6.86 -14.75
N ARG A 80 1.32 7.79 -15.72
CA ARG A 80 1.64 9.19 -15.50
C ARG A 80 0.39 10.02 -15.23
N ASN A 81 0.56 11.22 -14.67
CA ASN A 81 -0.54 12.14 -14.41
C ASN A 81 -1.10 12.74 -15.72
N GLU A 82 -1.93 11.98 -16.39
CA GLU A 82 -2.59 12.31 -17.66
C GLU A 82 -4.11 12.23 -17.49
N PRO A 83 -4.91 12.93 -18.35
CA PRO A 83 -6.37 12.91 -18.26
C PRO A 83 -6.99 11.51 -18.26
N ARG A 84 -6.48 10.60 -19.10
CA ARG A 84 -6.95 9.20 -19.18
C ARG A 84 -6.73 8.45 -17.86
N HIS A 85 -5.59 8.66 -17.18
CA HIS A 85 -5.25 8.01 -15.94
C HIS A 85 -6.03 8.60 -14.77
N ARG A 86 -6.29 9.91 -14.76
CA ARG A 86 -7.23 10.53 -13.82
C ARG A 86 -8.63 9.97 -13.96
N ALA A 87 -9.14 9.84 -15.20
CA ALA A 87 -10.43 9.22 -15.46
C ALA A 87 -10.49 7.75 -15.01
N HIS A 88 -9.36 7.03 -15.06
CA HIS A 88 -9.30 5.67 -14.53
C HIS A 88 -9.36 5.63 -13.00
N LEU A 89 -8.73 6.59 -12.30
CA LEU A 89 -8.86 6.70 -10.83
C LEU A 89 -10.33 6.97 -10.43
N ALA A 90 -11.03 7.86 -11.15
CA ALA A 90 -12.46 8.11 -10.91
C ALA A 90 -13.28 6.84 -11.13
N PHE A 91 -13.05 6.12 -12.23
CA PHE A 91 -13.71 4.84 -12.50
C PHE A 91 -13.46 3.80 -11.39
N LEU A 92 -12.21 3.67 -10.89
CA LEU A 92 -11.89 2.75 -9.80
C LEU A 92 -12.65 3.10 -8.52
N ARG A 93 -12.84 4.39 -8.23
CA ARG A 93 -13.67 4.82 -7.09
C ARG A 93 -15.13 4.38 -7.24
N GLU A 94 -15.68 4.48 -8.44
CA GLU A 94 -17.06 4.04 -8.75
C GLU A 94 -17.18 2.51 -8.72
N ALA A 95 -16.19 1.79 -9.27
CA ALA A 95 -16.19 0.33 -9.35
C ALA A 95 -15.96 -0.37 -7.98
N LEU A 96 -15.37 0.33 -7.01
CA LEU A 96 -15.08 -0.16 -5.66
C LEU A 96 -15.74 0.76 -4.62
N PRO A 97 -17.09 0.84 -4.60
CA PRO A 97 -17.80 1.71 -3.69
C PRO A 97 -17.60 1.25 -2.24
N ASP A 98 -17.74 2.20 -1.30
CA ASP A 98 -17.71 1.97 0.15
C ASP A 98 -16.44 1.32 0.69
N MET A 99 -15.35 1.31 -0.09
CA MET A 99 -14.05 0.80 0.32
C MET A 99 -13.07 1.95 0.55
N ARG A 100 -12.18 1.79 1.54
CA ARG A 100 -10.98 2.62 1.60
C ARG A 100 -10.06 2.19 0.47
N LEU A 101 -9.61 3.16 -0.30
CA LEU A 101 -8.70 2.94 -1.43
C LEU A 101 -7.47 3.81 -1.24
N TRP A 102 -6.30 3.23 -1.45
CA TRP A 102 -5.02 3.96 -1.48
C TRP A 102 -4.38 3.81 -2.84
N ALA A 103 -3.97 4.92 -3.44
CA ALA A 103 -3.28 4.95 -4.73
C ALA A 103 -1.77 5.08 -4.51
N GLU A 104 -1.02 4.08 -4.94
CA GLU A 104 0.43 4.10 -4.99
C GLU A 104 0.89 4.42 -6.40
N PHE A 105 1.54 5.53 -6.56
CA PHE A 105 2.14 5.96 -7.82
C PHE A 105 3.65 5.72 -7.81
N ARG A 106 4.22 5.46 -9.00
CA ARG A 106 5.64 5.26 -9.22
C ARG A 106 6.32 6.39 -9.98
N HIS A 107 5.54 7.27 -10.59
CA HIS A 107 6.06 8.37 -11.41
C HIS A 107 5.87 9.71 -10.71
N GLU A 108 6.91 10.54 -10.67
CA GLU A 108 6.94 11.84 -10.01
C GLU A 108 5.87 12.84 -10.50
N SER A 109 5.31 12.65 -11.71
CA SER A 109 4.24 13.51 -12.23
C SER A 109 2.99 13.57 -11.35
N TRP A 110 2.83 12.62 -10.43
CA TRP A 110 1.75 12.61 -9.45
C TRP A 110 2.07 13.41 -8.18
N ASN A 111 3.31 13.87 -8.00
CA ASN A 111 3.72 14.68 -6.84
C ASN A 111 3.44 16.17 -7.08
N GLN A 112 2.18 16.58 -6.99
CA GLN A 112 1.72 17.97 -7.20
C GLN A 112 0.52 18.26 -6.32
N GLU A 113 0.43 19.47 -5.75
CA GLU A 113 -0.71 19.87 -4.90
C GLU A 113 -2.08 19.66 -5.56
N PRO A 114 -2.31 20.00 -6.85
CA PRO A 114 -3.59 19.73 -7.50
C PRO A 114 -3.95 18.23 -7.58
N VAL A 115 -2.96 17.34 -7.52
CA VAL A 115 -3.19 15.89 -7.46
C VAL A 115 -3.71 15.49 -6.09
N TYR A 116 -3.11 15.99 -5.01
CA TYR A 116 -3.58 15.68 -3.67
C TYR A 116 -5.04 16.15 -3.46
N ASP A 117 -5.40 17.33 -3.96
CA ASP A 117 -6.79 17.80 -3.92
C ASP A 117 -7.71 16.94 -4.79
N TYR A 118 -7.24 16.46 -5.93
CA TYR A 118 -8.00 15.52 -6.75
C TYR A 118 -8.25 14.20 -6.02
N LEU A 119 -7.24 13.64 -5.35
CA LEU A 119 -7.39 12.42 -4.56
C LEU A 119 -8.35 12.61 -3.38
N LYS A 120 -8.29 13.76 -2.69
CA LYS A 120 -9.24 14.11 -1.62
C LYS A 120 -10.69 14.10 -2.14
N ARG A 121 -10.97 14.72 -3.29
CA ARG A 121 -12.31 14.72 -3.91
C ARG A 121 -12.82 13.33 -4.25
N LEU A 122 -11.93 12.42 -4.64
CA LEU A 122 -12.25 11.02 -4.92
C LEU A 122 -12.25 10.13 -3.67
N SER A 123 -11.93 10.68 -2.49
CA SER A 123 -11.72 9.87 -1.27
C SER A 123 -10.70 8.74 -1.50
N LEU A 124 -9.62 9.04 -2.23
CA LEU A 124 -8.47 8.14 -2.44
C LEU A 124 -7.32 8.56 -1.54
N GLY A 125 -6.80 7.64 -0.74
CA GLY A 125 -5.59 7.83 0.06
C GLY A 125 -4.34 7.87 -0.84
N PHE A 126 -3.47 8.85 -0.64
CA PHE A 126 -2.15 8.85 -1.25
C PHE A 126 -1.25 7.85 -0.50
N CYS A 127 -0.65 6.91 -1.23
CA CYS A 127 0.36 6.02 -0.68
C CYS A 127 1.75 6.63 -0.90
N ALA A 128 2.38 7.07 0.19
CA ALA A 128 3.77 7.50 0.19
C ALA A 128 4.70 6.30 -0.03
N VAL A 129 5.79 6.49 -0.76
CA VAL A 129 6.74 5.40 -1.06
C VAL A 129 8.17 5.80 -0.73
N ASP A 130 8.93 4.84 -0.20
CA ASP A 130 10.39 4.86 -0.19
C ASP A 130 10.90 3.90 -1.26
N GLU A 131 11.58 4.45 -2.25
CA GLU A 131 12.16 3.74 -3.38
C GLU A 131 13.47 4.44 -3.80
N PRO A 132 14.30 3.86 -4.69
CA PRO A 132 15.57 4.48 -5.07
C PRO A 132 15.38 5.89 -5.63
N ALA A 133 16.34 6.78 -5.34
CA ALA A 133 16.37 8.13 -5.91
C ALA A 133 16.86 8.06 -7.38
N LEU A 134 15.98 7.64 -8.29
CA LEU A 134 16.22 7.56 -9.72
C LEU A 134 15.32 8.56 -10.47
N PRO A 135 15.78 9.11 -11.62
CA PRO A 135 15.01 10.08 -12.38
C PRO A 135 13.60 9.57 -12.74
N GLY A 136 12.61 10.39 -12.51
CA GLY A 136 11.20 10.10 -12.80
C GLY A 136 10.47 9.28 -11.75
N LEU A 137 11.16 8.64 -10.79
CA LEU A 137 10.51 7.94 -9.68
C LEU A 137 9.88 8.93 -8.68
N MET A 138 8.95 8.42 -7.90
CA MET A 138 8.26 9.19 -6.87
C MET A 138 9.25 9.62 -5.77
N PRO A 139 9.37 10.92 -5.47
CA PRO A 139 10.20 11.36 -4.36
C PRO A 139 9.61 10.91 -3.01
N PRO A 140 10.41 10.89 -1.93
CA PRO A 140 9.98 10.49 -0.59
C PRO A 140 9.09 11.56 0.06
N VAL A 141 7.84 11.67 -0.39
CA VAL A 141 6.83 12.62 0.11
C VAL A 141 5.68 11.87 0.77
N ALA A 142 5.06 12.51 1.76
CA ALA A 142 3.87 11.99 2.42
C ALA A 142 2.79 13.09 2.46
N ALA A 143 1.55 12.73 2.14
CA ALA A 143 0.41 13.64 2.15
C ALA A 143 -0.84 12.92 2.66
N ALA A 144 -1.59 13.56 3.55
CA ALA A 144 -2.89 13.09 3.99
C ALA A 144 -3.97 13.51 3.00
N THR A 145 -4.50 12.56 2.24
CA THR A 145 -5.63 12.79 1.32
C THR A 145 -6.91 12.10 1.77
N THR A 146 -6.82 11.25 2.80
CA THR A 146 -7.95 10.63 3.52
C THR A 146 -7.66 10.58 5.01
N ALA A 147 -8.63 10.14 5.80
CA ALA A 147 -8.45 9.95 7.25
C ALA A 147 -7.49 8.79 7.61
N THR A 148 -6.91 8.10 6.63
CA THR A 148 -5.95 7.02 6.85
C THR A 148 -4.71 7.23 5.99
N GLY A 149 -3.56 7.40 6.63
CA GLY A 149 -2.25 7.49 5.98
C GLY A 149 -1.71 6.13 5.54
N TYR A 150 -0.89 6.11 4.49
CA TYR A 150 -0.30 4.88 3.96
C TYR A 150 1.13 5.13 3.48
N VAL A 151 2.07 4.32 3.94
CA VAL A 151 3.48 4.39 3.56
C VAL A 151 3.99 3.00 3.19
N ARG A 152 4.75 2.89 2.11
CA ARG A 152 5.39 1.63 1.69
C ARG A 152 6.88 1.82 1.45
N PHE A 153 7.67 0.95 2.08
CA PHE A 153 9.12 0.86 1.91
C PHE A 153 9.45 -0.28 0.95
N HIS A 154 10.03 0.06 -0.23
CA HIS A 154 10.32 -0.92 -1.29
C HIS A 154 11.78 -1.37 -1.33
N GLY A 155 12.67 -0.66 -0.64
CA GLY A 155 14.11 -0.79 -0.78
C GLY A 155 14.68 0.24 -1.75
N ARG A 156 15.99 0.50 -1.62
CA ARG A 156 16.69 1.55 -2.38
C ARG A 156 17.74 0.97 -3.35
N ASN A 157 17.54 -0.26 -3.83
CA ASN A 157 18.47 -0.92 -4.74
C ASN A 157 18.39 -0.31 -6.15
N GLN A 158 19.27 0.67 -6.41
CA GLN A 158 19.33 1.36 -7.70
C GLN A 158 19.79 0.45 -8.84
N ALA A 159 20.73 -0.46 -8.55
CA ALA A 159 21.39 -1.28 -9.57
C ALA A 159 20.42 -2.24 -10.28
N THR A 160 19.44 -2.77 -9.56
CA THR A 160 18.50 -3.79 -10.08
C THR A 160 17.09 -3.26 -10.27
N TRP A 161 16.82 -1.99 -9.96
CA TRP A 161 15.45 -1.44 -9.95
C TRP A 161 14.69 -1.65 -11.26
N TRP A 162 15.32 -1.36 -12.39
CA TRP A 162 14.71 -1.47 -13.71
C TRP A 162 14.80 -2.87 -14.35
N GLN A 163 15.64 -3.74 -13.81
CA GLN A 163 15.81 -5.10 -14.33
C GLN A 163 14.64 -6.03 -13.98
N GLY A 164 13.80 -5.63 -13.02
CA GLY A 164 12.69 -6.45 -12.53
C GLY A 164 13.14 -7.54 -11.55
N GLY A 165 12.24 -8.50 -11.29
CA GLY A 165 12.52 -9.59 -10.37
C GLY A 165 12.47 -9.22 -8.89
N HIS A 166 12.86 -10.18 -8.04
CA HIS A 166 12.84 -10.01 -6.59
C HIS A 166 14.01 -9.18 -6.06
N GLU A 167 15.09 -9.06 -6.82
CA GLU A 167 16.33 -8.39 -6.43
C GLU A 167 16.14 -6.89 -6.17
N ARG A 168 15.19 -6.22 -6.84
CA ARG A 168 14.86 -4.83 -6.58
C ARG A 168 14.39 -4.58 -5.14
N TYR A 169 13.85 -5.60 -4.47
CA TYR A 169 13.36 -5.56 -3.09
C TYR A 169 14.37 -6.13 -2.09
N ASP A 170 15.56 -6.49 -2.56
CA ASP A 170 16.66 -6.92 -1.71
C ASP A 170 17.39 -5.71 -1.15
N TRP A 171 16.89 -5.21 -0.03
CA TRP A 171 17.41 -4.05 0.68
C TRP A 171 17.28 -4.25 2.19
N ASP A 172 18.35 -4.03 2.92
CA ASP A 172 18.37 -4.08 4.38
C ASP A 172 18.44 -2.66 4.93
N TYR A 173 17.28 -2.09 5.24
CA TYR A 173 17.21 -0.72 5.77
C TYR A 173 18.00 -0.57 7.06
N SER A 174 18.89 0.44 7.10
CA SER A 174 19.55 0.88 8.33
C SER A 174 18.62 1.73 9.19
N ALA A 175 19.00 1.95 10.45
CA ALA A 175 18.27 2.85 11.35
C ALA A 175 18.33 4.29 10.86
N GLU A 176 19.45 4.70 10.27
CA GLU A 176 19.68 6.03 9.70
C GLU A 176 18.73 6.29 8.55
N GLU A 177 18.62 5.37 7.58
CA GLU A 177 17.71 5.48 6.44
C GLU A 177 16.23 5.56 6.89
N LEU A 178 15.85 4.77 7.88
CA LEU A 178 14.50 4.82 8.43
C LEU A 178 14.25 6.11 9.23
N SER A 179 15.27 6.68 9.85
CA SER A 179 15.18 7.95 10.58
C SER A 179 14.82 9.12 9.68
N GLU A 180 15.21 9.09 8.40
CA GLU A 180 14.85 10.10 7.40
C GLU A 180 13.32 10.23 7.21
N TRP A 181 12.58 9.18 7.56
CA TRP A 181 11.12 9.14 7.41
C TRP A 181 10.34 9.53 8.67
N LEU A 182 10.99 9.65 9.82
CA LEU A 182 10.29 9.83 11.09
C LEU A 182 9.39 11.05 11.11
N ASP A 183 9.89 12.21 10.65
CA ASP A 183 9.11 13.45 10.66
C ASP A 183 7.96 13.40 9.66
N ARG A 184 8.15 12.77 8.49
CA ARG A 184 7.07 12.56 7.50
C ARG A 184 5.98 11.66 8.05
N ILE A 185 6.37 10.55 8.70
CA ILE A 185 5.42 9.62 9.31
C ILE A 185 4.69 10.26 10.47
N ARG A 186 5.39 11.01 11.36
CA ARG A 186 4.77 11.72 12.48
C ARG A 186 3.79 12.78 12.01
N LYS A 187 4.17 13.58 10.99
CA LYS A 187 3.27 14.56 10.39
C LYS A 187 2.03 13.89 9.81
N LEU A 188 2.21 12.84 9.00
CA LEU A 188 1.11 12.08 8.42
C LEU A 188 0.20 11.49 9.51
N ALA A 189 0.77 10.95 10.59
CA ALA A 189 0.01 10.41 11.71
C ALA A 189 -0.77 11.47 12.49
N ALA A 190 -0.25 12.70 12.58
CA ALA A 190 -0.96 13.83 13.21
C ALA A 190 -2.15 14.32 12.36
N GLU A 191 -2.12 14.12 11.05
CA GLU A 191 -3.16 14.52 10.10
C GLU A 191 -4.20 13.41 9.82
N THR A 192 -4.00 12.18 10.37
CA THR A 192 -4.84 11.02 10.09
C THR A 192 -5.26 10.28 11.36
N ASN A 193 -6.40 9.59 11.32
CA ASN A 193 -6.86 8.76 12.44
C ASN A 193 -6.06 7.48 12.60
N ARG A 194 -5.41 7.03 11.52
CA ARG A 194 -4.57 5.82 11.46
C ARG A 194 -3.56 5.96 10.34
N THR A 195 -2.34 5.51 10.58
CA THR A 195 -1.30 5.46 9.54
C THR A 195 -0.74 4.05 9.43
N TYR A 196 -0.82 3.48 8.24
CA TYR A 196 -0.19 2.21 7.91
C TYR A 196 1.22 2.43 7.36
N VAL A 197 2.14 1.59 7.82
CA VAL A 197 3.49 1.53 7.28
C VAL A 197 3.83 0.09 6.94
N PHE A 198 4.00 -0.21 5.67
CA PHE A 198 4.33 -1.54 5.18
C PHE A 198 5.73 -1.60 4.58
N PHE A 199 6.37 -2.72 4.80
CA PHE A 199 7.67 -3.04 4.25
C PHE A 199 7.53 -4.10 3.16
N ASN A 200 7.92 -3.76 1.93
CA ASN A 200 7.87 -4.65 0.77
C ASN A 200 9.26 -5.21 0.39
N ASN A 201 10.30 -4.93 1.18
CA ASN A 201 11.64 -5.51 1.08
C ASN A 201 11.68 -6.93 1.69
N CYS A 202 10.83 -7.83 1.13
CA CYS A 202 10.54 -9.13 1.74
C CYS A 202 11.66 -10.16 1.60
N TYR A 203 12.73 -9.88 0.86
CA TYR A 203 13.84 -10.81 0.64
C TYR A 203 14.46 -11.23 1.98
N MET A 204 14.61 -12.54 2.20
CA MET A 204 15.18 -13.14 3.42
C MET A 204 14.60 -12.60 4.76
N GLY A 205 13.32 -12.19 4.78
CA GLY A 205 12.67 -11.72 6.00
C GLY A 205 13.06 -10.31 6.47
N ARG A 206 13.78 -9.53 5.65
CA ARG A 206 14.26 -8.17 6.00
C ARG A 206 13.12 -7.21 6.33
N ALA A 207 11.95 -7.38 5.73
CA ALA A 207 10.77 -6.56 6.02
C ALA A 207 10.40 -6.56 7.52
N VAL A 208 10.44 -7.71 8.16
CA VAL A 208 10.14 -7.84 9.61
C VAL A 208 11.19 -7.13 10.45
N LYS A 209 12.48 -7.26 10.11
CA LYS A 209 13.58 -6.55 10.79
C LYS A 209 13.40 -5.04 10.67
N SER A 210 13.19 -4.55 9.44
CA SER A 210 13.01 -3.12 9.16
C SER A 210 11.80 -2.54 9.90
N ALA A 211 10.67 -3.26 9.93
CA ALA A 211 9.49 -2.85 10.66
C ALA A 211 9.74 -2.72 12.16
N ARG A 212 10.49 -3.65 12.76
CA ARG A 212 10.87 -3.58 14.19
C ARG A 212 11.83 -2.43 14.51
N ILE A 213 12.75 -2.12 13.60
CA ILE A 213 13.64 -0.96 13.75
C ILE A 213 12.78 0.32 13.75
N LEU A 214 11.90 0.48 12.77
CA LEU A 214 11.03 1.65 12.68
C LEU A 214 10.11 1.79 13.90
N GLN A 215 9.52 0.70 14.40
CA GLN A 215 8.71 0.73 15.62
C GLN A 215 9.49 1.29 16.80
N ARG A 216 10.75 0.88 16.98
CA ARG A 216 11.62 1.40 18.06
C ARG A 216 11.92 2.88 17.87
N LEU A 217 12.23 3.31 16.66
CA LEU A 217 12.51 4.72 16.33
C LEU A 217 11.29 5.62 16.54
N LEU A 218 10.09 5.11 16.33
CA LEU A 218 8.84 5.81 16.60
C LEU A 218 8.41 5.78 18.07
N GLY A 219 9.12 5.05 18.94
CA GLY A 219 8.76 4.88 20.34
C GLY A 219 7.51 4.02 20.56
N LEU A 220 7.13 3.21 19.56
CA LEU A 220 6.01 2.29 19.70
C LEU A 220 6.46 1.08 20.50
N GLN A 221 5.81 0.83 21.65
CA GLN A 221 6.10 -0.32 22.49
C GLN A 221 5.80 -1.61 21.70
N THR A 222 6.82 -2.41 21.49
CA THR A 222 6.66 -3.80 21.10
C THR A 222 6.72 -4.62 22.38
N ASP A 223 5.57 -5.15 22.82
CA ASP A 223 5.57 -6.14 23.89
C ASP A 223 6.38 -7.36 23.44
N LEU A 224 7.64 -7.40 23.85
CA LEU A 224 8.58 -8.51 23.63
C LEU A 224 8.38 -9.63 24.67
N SER A 225 7.28 -9.63 25.44
CA SER A 225 7.04 -10.56 26.55
C SER A 225 6.32 -11.87 26.18
N LEU A 226 6.31 -12.26 24.89
CA LEU A 226 5.69 -13.53 24.46
C LEU A 226 6.63 -14.38 23.58
N PHE A 227 7.88 -14.63 24.06
CA PHE A 227 8.68 -15.78 23.63
C PHE A 227 9.58 -16.27 24.75
#